data_0492bc37b87bd3b904c77c3004cd30ab
#
_entry.id   0492bc37b87bd3b904c77c3004cd30ab
#
_cell.length_a   1.000
_cell.length_b   1.000
_cell.length_c   1.000
_cell.angle_alpha   90.00
_cell.angle_beta   90.00
_cell.angle_gamma   90.00
#
_symmetry.space_group_name_H-M   'P 1'
#
loop_
_entity.id
_entity.type
_entity.pdbx_description
1 polymer ?
#
loop_
_entity_poly.entity_id
_entity_poly.type
_entity_poly.pdbx_seq_one_letter_code
_entity_poly.pdbx_strand_id
1 'polypeptide(L)'
;MQNFANIEIAFIHRKAPLPSDFSYPEMPGGLTEKQVXKWQSRRVAFFLLTELFXKHHLDLDLLADMQRSPSGRTFVDSEQIDFNISHSGEWIAVIFSYSFAKLAVGIDIEHPQKIRRYHDLICHYGNAEEQNVLLANHSPILSNLAERFYLSWCLREAILKSQGVGIVKLSEVKHLPLEKQIFSAHCPKGKLHFVSELPFYLSYFYQQPQNMLLSEPLLYHWQNGQFQPIKCQSLVYDVN
;
A
#
# COMPACT_ATOMS: atom_id res chain seq x y z
N MET A 1 6.36 20.19 -22.86
CA MET A 1 5.89 18.84 -22.51
C MET A 1 5.01 18.94 -21.28
N GLN A 2 3.81 18.37 -21.36
CA GLN A 2 2.90 18.38 -20.22
C GLN A 2 3.39 17.37 -19.16
N ASN A 3 3.67 17.85 -17.97
CA ASN A 3 4.07 16.97 -16.87
C ASN A 3 2.84 16.19 -16.42
N PHE A 4 2.84 14.89 -16.67
CA PHE A 4 1.75 14.03 -16.23
C PHE A 4 2.17 13.21 -15.02
N ALA A 5 1.22 12.92 -14.17
CA ALA A 5 1.44 12.03 -13.03
C ALA A 5 0.10 11.38 -12.65
N ASN A 6 0.08 10.07 -12.67
CA ASN A 6 -1.07 9.27 -12.28
C ASN A 6 -0.69 8.40 -11.11
N ILE A 7 -1.47 8.49 -10.03
CA ILE A 7 -1.31 7.61 -8.87
C ILE A 7 -2.65 6.93 -8.65
N GLU A 8 -2.64 5.61 -8.70
CA GLU A 8 -3.86 4.81 -8.61
C GLU A 8 -3.65 3.69 -7.62
N ILE A 9 -4.69 3.42 -6.83
CA ILE A 9 -4.73 2.29 -5.93
C ILE A 9 -5.85 1.37 -6.39
N ALA A 10 -5.59 0.08 -6.50
CA ALA A 10 -6.60 -0.89 -6.86
C ALA A 10 -6.58 -2.04 -5.87
N PHE A 11 -7.75 -2.54 -5.51
CA PHE A 11 -7.83 -3.72 -4.65
C PHE A 11 -8.86 -4.72 -5.18
N ILE A 12 -8.70 -5.96 -4.75
CA ILE A 12 -9.48 -7.08 -5.26
C ILE A 12 -9.53 -8.17 -4.18
N HIS A 13 -10.64 -8.90 -4.13
CA HIS A 13 -10.73 -10.08 -3.28
C HIS A 13 -9.96 -11.24 -3.94
N ARG A 14 -9.19 -11.98 -3.13
CA ARG A 14 -8.31 -13.05 -3.63
C ARG A 14 -9.07 -14.10 -4.47
N LYS A 15 -10.34 -14.34 -4.15
CA LYS A 15 -11.16 -15.33 -4.84
C LYS A 15 -12.05 -14.74 -5.93
N ALA A 16 -11.84 -13.46 -6.28
CA ALA A 16 -12.64 -12.84 -7.34
C ALA A 16 -12.39 -13.60 -8.65
N PRO A 17 -13.45 -13.81 -9.45
CA PRO A 17 -13.24 -14.46 -10.76
C PRO A 17 -12.43 -13.52 -11.67
N LEU A 18 -11.41 -14.09 -12.30
CA LEU A 18 -10.57 -13.37 -13.25
C LEU A 18 -11.00 -13.74 -14.68
N PRO A 19 -10.77 -12.83 -15.64
CA PRO A 19 -11.13 -13.13 -17.03
C PRO A 19 -10.48 -14.42 -17.52
N SER A 20 -11.20 -15.17 -18.34
CA SER A 20 -10.73 -16.49 -18.81
C SER A 20 -9.50 -16.41 -19.70
N ASP A 21 -9.26 -15.24 -20.31
CA ASP A 21 -8.09 -15.03 -21.17
C ASP A 21 -6.85 -14.57 -20.39
N PHE A 22 -6.97 -14.39 -19.07
CA PHE A 22 -5.81 -14.00 -18.25
C PHE A 22 -4.92 -15.25 -18.03
N SER A 23 -3.67 -15.13 -18.42
CA SER A 23 -2.70 -16.22 -18.31
C SER A 23 -1.74 -15.97 -17.15
N TYR A 24 -1.45 -17.03 -16.39
CA TYR A 24 -0.50 -16.99 -15.28
C TYR A 24 0.06 -18.41 -15.11
N PRO A 25 1.33 -18.56 -14.75
CA PRO A 25 1.91 -19.91 -14.59
C PRO A 25 1.06 -20.81 -13.70
N GLU A 26 0.96 -22.06 -14.08
CA GLU A 26 0.16 -23.04 -13.34
C GLU A 26 0.65 -23.19 -11.90
N MET A 27 -0.30 -23.45 -11.01
CA MET A 27 0.03 -23.66 -9.61
C MET A 27 0.82 -24.97 -9.47
N PRO A 28 1.99 -24.92 -8.83
CA PRO A 28 2.76 -26.16 -8.61
C PRO A 28 1.98 -27.15 -7.75
N GLY A 29 2.24 -28.43 -7.92
CA GLY A 29 1.66 -29.45 -7.06
C GLY A 29 2.34 -29.50 -5.70
N GLY A 30 1.67 -30.11 -4.73
CA GLY A 30 2.26 -30.39 -3.42
C GLY A 30 2.40 -29.21 -2.50
N LEU A 31 1.69 -28.11 -2.75
CA LEU A 31 1.76 -26.93 -1.91
C LEU A 31 0.94 -27.10 -0.63
N THR A 32 1.46 -26.53 0.47
CA THR A 32 0.68 -26.40 1.71
C THR A 32 -0.41 -25.35 1.49
N GLU A 33 -1.41 -25.37 2.37
CA GLU A 33 -2.50 -24.39 2.34
C GLU A 33 -1.97 -22.94 2.32
N LYS A 34 -0.99 -22.66 3.14
CA LYS A 34 -0.37 -21.34 3.21
C LYS A 34 0.32 -20.97 1.90
N GLN A 35 0.97 -21.91 1.27
CA GLN A 35 1.63 -21.69 -0.04
C GLN A 35 0.60 -21.47 -1.14
N VAL A 36 -0.49 -22.18 -1.11
CA VAL A 36 -1.61 -21.93 -2.03
C VAL A 36 -2.11 -20.50 -1.90
N UNK A 37 -2.29 -19.96 -0.78
CA UNK A 37 -2.68 -18.78 -0.53
C UNK A 37 -1.90 -17.82 -1.05
N LYS A 38 -0.58 -17.99 -0.85
CA LYS A 38 0.47 -17.09 -1.35
C LYS A 38 0.51 -17.07 -2.88
N TRP A 39 0.43 -18.22 -3.49
CA TRP A 39 0.41 -18.31 -4.96
C TRP A 39 -0.81 -17.55 -5.52
N GLN A 40 -1.99 -17.78 -4.92
CA GLN A 40 -3.21 -17.11 -5.36
C GLN A 40 -3.08 -15.58 -5.24
N SER A 41 -2.51 -15.11 -4.14
CA SER A 41 -2.32 -13.67 -3.91
C SER A 41 -1.38 -13.07 -4.96
N ARG A 42 -0.32 -13.77 -5.29
CA ARG A 42 0.62 -13.33 -6.32
C ARG A 42 -0.03 -13.29 -7.70
N ARG A 43 -0.83 -14.31 -8.01
CA ARG A 43 -1.54 -14.38 -9.29
C ARG A 43 -2.50 -13.19 -9.43
N VAL A 44 -3.25 -12.91 -8.37
CA VAL A 44 -4.24 -11.83 -8.39
C VAL A 44 -3.55 -10.46 -8.41
N ALA A 45 -2.45 -10.29 -7.68
CA ALA A 45 -1.67 -9.05 -7.73
C ALA A 45 -1.11 -8.81 -9.13
N PHE A 46 -0.59 -9.85 -9.77
CA PHE A 46 -0.08 -9.74 -11.13
C PHE A 46 -1.21 -9.36 -12.10
N PHE A 47 -2.39 -9.93 -11.89
CA PHE A 47 -3.57 -9.55 -12.68
C PHE A 47 -3.88 -8.06 -12.54
N LEU A 48 -3.93 -7.53 -11.31
CA LEU A 48 -4.20 -6.11 -11.11
C LEU A 48 -3.16 -5.23 -11.83
N LEU A 49 -1.88 -5.60 -11.73
CA LEU A 49 -0.83 -4.86 -12.43
C LEU A 49 -1.03 -4.90 -13.93
N THR A 50 -1.36 -6.08 -14.48
CA THR A 50 -1.62 -6.23 -15.91
C THR A 50 -2.74 -5.29 -16.35
N GLU A 51 -3.83 -5.24 -15.59
CA GLU A 51 -4.97 -4.37 -15.91
C GLU A 51 -4.60 -2.89 -15.82
N LEU A 52 -3.77 -2.51 -14.86
CA LEU A 52 -3.30 -1.12 -14.75
C LEU A 52 -2.39 -0.77 -15.93
N PHE A 53 -1.51 -1.66 -16.32
CA PHE A 53 -0.70 -1.45 -17.49
C PHE A 53 -1.55 -1.31 -18.75
N UNK A 54 -2.44 -2.12 -18.85
CA UNK A 54 -3.27 -2.11 -19.81
C UNK A 54 -3.97 -0.92 -19.93
N LYS A 55 -4.49 -0.36 -18.86
CA LYS A 55 -5.25 0.91 -18.77
C LYS A 55 -4.46 2.11 -19.30
N HIS A 56 -3.17 2.10 -19.07
CA HIS A 56 -2.28 3.20 -19.46
C HIS A 56 -1.50 2.92 -20.73
N HIS A 57 -1.87 1.88 -21.47
CA HIS A 57 -1.23 1.52 -22.74
C HIS A 57 0.29 1.29 -22.61
N LEU A 58 0.67 0.67 -21.48
CA LEU A 58 2.07 0.41 -21.18
C LEU A 58 2.48 -0.97 -21.69
N ASP A 59 3.78 -1.14 -21.96
CA ASP A 59 4.35 -2.37 -22.47
C ASP A 59 4.30 -3.47 -21.39
N LEU A 60 3.55 -4.52 -21.68
CA LEU A 60 3.42 -5.65 -20.75
C LEU A 60 4.72 -6.47 -20.62
N ASP A 61 5.65 -6.31 -21.56
CA ASP A 61 6.96 -6.99 -21.44
C ASP A 61 7.71 -6.51 -20.19
N LEU A 62 7.43 -5.28 -19.71
CA LEU A 62 8.01 -4.81 -18.46
C LEU A 62 7.59 -5.70 -17.28
N LEU A 63 6.32 -6.14 -17.28
CA LEU A 63 5.84 -7.04 -16.22
C LEU A 63 6.43 -8.44 -16.35
N ALA A 64 6.63 -8.90 -17.59
CA ALA A 64 7.26 -10.20 -17.82
C ALA A 64 8.68 -10.24 -17.25
N ASP A 65 9.36 -9.08 -17.28
CA ASP A 65 10.73 -8.94 -16.77
C ASP A 65 10.77 -8.40 -15.33
N MET A 66 9.66 -8.47 -14.62
CA MET A 66 9.57 -7.96 -13.25
C MET A 66 10.63 -8.58 -12.35
N GLN A 67 11.30 -7.73 -11.59
CA GLN A 67 12.41 -8.12 -10.72
C GLN A 67 12.00 -8.04 -9.25
N ARG A 68 12.85 -8.62 -8.42
CA ARG A 68 12.63 -8.59 -6.96
C ARG A 68 13.91 -8.13 -6.29
N SER A 69 13.79 -7.14 -5.41
CA SER A 69 14.92 -6.66 -4.63
C SER A 69 15.31 -7.67 -3.54
N PRO A 70 16.50 -7.53 -2.93
CA PRO A 70 16.87 -8.41 -1.81
C PRO A 70 15.87 -8.38 -0.65
N SER A 71 15.16 -7.28 -0.45
CA SER A 71 14.14 -7.18 0.60
C SER A 71 12.81 -7.81 0.21
N GLY A 72 12.67 -8.26 -1.04
CA GLY A 72 11.46 -8.90 -1.53
C GLY A 72 10.49 -7.98 -2.25
N ARG A 73 10.82 -6.69 -2.40
CA ARG A 73 9.98 -5.74 -3.11
C ARG A 73 10.09 -5.99 -4.61
N THR A 74 8.95 -6.14 -5.28
CA THR A 74 8.93 -6.30 -6.73
C THR A 74 8.94 -4.94 -7.43
N PHE A 75 9.56 -4.88 -8.61
CA PHE A 75 9.66 -3.64 -9.38
C PHE A 75 9.90 -3.96 -10.85
N VAL A 76 9.71 -2.96 -11.71
CA VAL A 76 10.05 -3.05 -13.14
C VAL A 76 11.15 -2.04 -13.45
N ASP A 77 11.93 -2.33 -14.48
CA ASP A 77 13.01 -1.45 -14.92
C ASP A 77 12.41 -0.33 -15.76
N SER A 78 12.06 0.76 -15.10
CA SER A 78 11.42 1.91 -15.76
C SER A 78 11.77 3.20 -15.02
N GLU A 79 11.96 4.26 -15.77
CA GLU A 79 12.17 5.60 -15.23
C GLU A 79 10.85 6.34 -14.99
N GLN A 80 9.71 5.70 -15.29
CA GLN A 80 8.39 6.35 -15.22
C GLN A 80 7.40 5.61 -14.33
N ILE A 81 7.67 4.33 -14.01
CA ILE A 81 6.69 3.47 -13.32
C ILE A 81 7.25 3.01 -12.00
N ASP A 82 6.45 3.15 -10.95
CA ASP A 82 6.69 2.46 -9.68
C ASP A 82 5.38 1.82 -9.22
N PHE A 83 5.49 0.77 -8.45
CA PHE A 83 4.32 0.14 -7.85
C PHE A 83 4.74 -0.59 -6.58
N ASN A 84 3.75 -0.90 -5.77
CA ASN A 84 3.97 -1.69 -4.56
C ASN A 84 2.71 -2.51 -4.29
N ILE A 85 2.87 -3.67 -3.69
CA ILE A 85 1.81 -4.65 -3.48
C ILE A 85 1.69 -4.95 -2.00
N SER A 86 0.45 -5.11 -1.53
CA SER A 86 0.19 -5.61 -0.18
C SER A 86 -0.95 -6.61 -0.23
N HIS A 87 -0.92 -7.59 0.68
CA HIS A 87 -2.02 -8.52 0.81
C HIS A 87 -2.21 -8.86 2.29
N SER A 88 -3.46 -9.03 2.68
CA SER A 88 -3.80 -9.40 4.06
C SER A 88 -5.16 -10.09 4.07
N GLY A 89 -5.24 -11.23 4.72
CA GLY A 89 -6.45 -12.03 4.70
C GLY A 89 -6.80 -12.43 3.27
N GLU A 90 -8.00 -12.08 2.85
CA GLU A 90 -8.46 -12.41 1.49
C GLU A 90 -8.36 -11.23 0.52
N TRP A 91 -7.65 -10.17 0.90
CA TRP A 91 -7.58 -8.96 0.09
C TRP A 91 -6.18 -8.72 -0.45
N ILE A 92 -6.12 -8.22 -1.67
CA ILE A 92 -4.89 -7.82 -2.34
C ILE A 92 -5.07 -6.37 -2.80
N ALA A 93 -4.04 -5.55 -2.60
CA ALA A 93 -4.05 -4.16 -3.04
C ALA A 93 -2.72 -3.81 -3.70
N VAL A 94 -2.81 -2.94 -4.68
CA VAL A 94 -1.65 -2.45 -5.42
C VAL A 94 -1.74 -0.92 -5.46
N ILE A 95 -0.64 -0.23 -5.22
CA ILE A 95 -0.50 1.18 -5.60
C ILE A 95 0.41 1.24 -6.81
N PHE A 96 0.05 2.11 -7.75
CA PHE A 96 0.70 2.22 -9.04
C PHE A 96 0.91 3.69 -9.36
N SER A 97 2.13 4.05 -9.74
CA SER A 97 2.41 5.39 -10.22
C SER A 97 2.99 5.32 -11.64
N TYR A 98 2.46 6.18 -12.51
CA TYR A 98 2.96 6.35 -13.86
C TYR A 98 3.07 7.86 -14.09
N SER A 99 4.28 8.33 -14.28
CA SER A 99 4.53 9.77 -14.39
C SER A 99 5.75 10.02 -15.26
N PHE A 100 5.90 11.26 -15.70
CA PHE A 100 7.01 11.58 -16.59
C PHE A 100 8.37 11.36 -15.91
N ALA A 101 8.41 11.47 -14.59
CA ALA A 101 9.57 11.10 -13.77
C ALA A 101 9.08 10.22 -12.63
N LYS A 102 9.73 9.10 -12.41
CA LYS A 102 9.31 8.07 -11.46
C LYS A 102 9.02 8.65 -10.06
N LEU A 103 7.85 8.36 -9.53
CA LEU A 103 7.45 8.74 -8.18
C LEU A 103 7.35 7.50 -7.31
N ALA A 104 8.09 7.50 -6.19
CA ALA A 104 8.08 6.37 -5.26
C ALA A 104 6.71 6.20 -4.62
N VAL A 105 6.25 4.95 -4.48
CA VAL A 105 4.97 4.64 -3.84
C VAL A 105 5.12 3.43 -2.92
N GLY A 106 4.26 3.37 -1.89
CA GLY A 106 4.20 2.24 -0.97
C GLY A 106 2.78 2.04 -0.49
N ILE A 107 2.43 0.81 -0.16
CA ILE A 107 1.07 0.46 0.27
C ILE A 107 1.11 -0.62 1.34
N ASP A 108 0.22 -0.50 2.30
CA ASP A 108 -0.01 -1.56 3.26
C ASP A 108 -1.49 -1.72 3.53
N ILE A 109 -1.97 -2.96 3.56
CA ILE A 109 -3.33 -3.26 4.00
C ILE A 109 -3.27 -4.28 5.14
N GLU A 110 -4.22 -4.16 6.05
CA GLU A 110 -4.37 -5.11 7.16
C GLU A 110 -5.85 -5.47 7.30
N HIS A 111 -6.13 -6.75 7.11
CA HIS A 111 -7.47 -7.33 7.32
C HIS A 111 -7.41 -8.09 8.64
N PRO A 112 -7.85 -7.49 9.76
CA PRO A 112 -7.64 -8.11 11.08
C PRO A 112 -8.39 -9.43 11.18
N GLN A 113 -7.64 -10.48 11.52
CA GLN A 113 -8.20 -11.81 11.77
C GLN A 113 -8.16 -12.16 13.26
N LYS A 114 -7.33 -11.43 14.02
CA LYS A 114 -7.09 -11.69 15.43
C LYS A 114 -6.92 -10.38 16.18
N ILE A 115 -7.31 -10.39 17.44
CA ILE A 115 -7.00 -9.28 18.33
C ILE A 115 -5.50 -9.32 18.61
N ARG A 116 -4.84 -8.19 18.52
CA ARG A 116 -3.42 -8.07 18.78
C ARG A 116 -3.18 -7.38 20.11
N ARG A 117 -1.95 -7.42 20.59
CA ARG A 117 -1.54 -6.71 21.79
C ARG A 117 -1.21 -5.26 21.39
N TYR A 118 -2.26 -4.51 21.08
CA TYR A 118 -2.14 -3.18 20.48
C TYR A 118 -1.30 -2.23 21.32
N HIS A 119 -1.61 -2.16 22.60
CA HIS A 119 -0.90 -1.28 23.53
C HIS A 119 0.61 -1.59 23.53
N ASP A 120 0.96 -2.85 23.69
CA ASP A 120 2.37 -3.26 23.77
C ASP A 120 3.11 -2.96 22.47
N LEU A 121 2.46 -3.21 21.34
CA LEU A 121 3.10 -2.97 20.05
C LEU A 121 3.35 -1.48 19.82
N ILE A 122 2.36 -0.63 20.14
CA ILE A 122 2.53 0.82 20.01
C ILE A 122 3.66 1.30 20.92
N CYS A 123 3.74 0.77 22.15
CA CYS A 123 4.82 1.12 23.06
C CYS A 123 6.18 0.66 22.56
N HIS A 124 6.21 -0.42 21.79
CA HIS A 124 7.47 -0.98 21.30
C HIS A 124 8.10 -0.09 20.21
N TYR A 125 7.29 0.42 19.26
CA TYR A 125 7.84 1.15 18.13
C TYR A 125 7.47 2.63 18.11
N GLY A 126 6.46 3.06 18.87
CA GLY A 126 5.97 4.42 18.80
C GLY A 126 6.81 5.41 19.57
N ASN A 127 6.90 6.64 19.07
CA ASN A 127 7.57 7.72 19.80
C ASN A 127 6.67 8.22 20.95
N ALA A 128 7.24 9.08 21.82
CA ALA A 128 6.55 9.50 23.04
C ALA A 128 5.23 10.23 22.75
N GLU A 129 5.24 11.14 21.78
CA GLU A 129 4.00 11.88 21.43
C GLU A 129 2.94 10.92 20.89
N GLU A 130 3.36 10.02 20.02
CA GLU A 130 2.44 9.03 19.44
C GLU A 130 1.82 8.17 20.52
N GLN A 131 2.62 7.68 21.47
CA GLN A 131 2.10 6.88 22.58
C GLN A 131 1.08 7.69 23.40
N ASN A 132 1.40 8.94 23.71
CA ASN A 132 0.51 9.79 24.48
C ASN A 132 -0.85 9.99 23.80
N VAL A 133 -0.83 10.18 22.48
CA VAL A 133 -2.08 10.44 21.72
C VAL A 133 -2.85 9.15 21.46
N LEU A 134 -2.17 8.10 21.01
CA LEU A 134 -2.87 6.89 20.57
C LEU A 134 -3.31 6.00 21.73
N LEU A 135 -2.64 6.06 22.87
CA LEU A 135 -2.98 5.23 24.03
C LEU A 135 -3.88 5.94 25.04
N ALA A 136 -4.26 7.20 24.77
CA ALA A 136 -5.18 7.94 25.63
C ALA A 136 -6.57 7.29 25.63
N ASN A 137 -7.25 7.34 26.77
CA ASN A 137 -8.61 6.82 26.89
C ASN A 137 -9.57 7.51 25.92
N HIS A 138 -9.36 8.79 25.69
CA HIS A 138 -10.19 9.60 24.78
C HIS A 138 -9.28 10.29 23.77
N SER A 139 -8.88 9.52 22.76
CA SER A 139 -7.99 10.06 21.74
C SER A 139 -8.77 10.92 20.74
N PRO A 140 -8.23 12.07 20.32
CA PRO A 140 -8.89 12.92 19.33
C PRO A 140 -8.76 12.41 17.90
N ILE A 141 -7.96 11.36 17.67
CA ILE A 141 -7.67 10.89 16.29
C ILE A 141 -8.73 9.89 15.81
N LEU A 142 -8.90 8.80 16.54
CA LEU A 142 -9.83 7.72 16.17
C LEU A 142 -10.47 7.17 17.45
N SER A 143 -11.68 6.64 17.31
CA SER A 143 -12.49 6.29 18.48
C SER A 143 -12.00 5.05 19.22
N ASN A 144 -11.39 4.08 18.56
CA ASN A 144 -11.00 2.86 19.25
C ASN A 144 -9.52 2.52 19.07
N LEU A 145 -9.00 1.77 20.02
CA LEU A 145 -7.57 1.46 20.09
C LEU A 145 -7.11 0.61 18.89
N ALA A 146 -7.93 -0.31 18.43
CA ALA A 146 -7.57 -1.14 17.27
C ALA A 146 -7.32 -0.28 16.03
N GLU A 147 -8.23 0.67 15.75
CA GLU A 147 -8.06 1.58 14.61
C GLU A 147 -6.78 2.42 14.77
N ARG A 148 -6.53 2.92 15.99
CA ARG A 148 -5.33 3.72 16.24
C ARG A 148 -4.05 2.89 16.06
N PHE A 149 -4.09 1.62 16.47
CA PHE A 149 -2.96 0.72 16.24
C PHE A 149 -2.74 0.54 14.73
N TYR A 150 -3.80 0.22 13.97
CA TYR A 150 -3.63 -0.02 12.55
C TYR A 150 -3.20 1.23 11.79
N LEU A 151 -3.64 2.42 12.24
CA LEU A 151 -3.09 3.65 11.70
C LEU A 151 -1.56 3.68 11.85
N SER A 152 -1.09 3.49 13.08
CA SER A 152 0.34 3.61 13.38
C SER A 152 1.17 2.51 12.71
N TRP A 153 0.62 1.31 12.60
CA TRP A 153 1.29 0.17 11.96
C TRP A 153 1.32 0.33 10.44
N CYS A 154 0.15 0.56 9.83
CA CYS A 154 0.05 0.60 8.37
C CYS A 154 0.82 1.78 7.77
N LEU A 155 0.82 2.95 8.43
CA LEU A 155 1.58 4.08 7.89
C LEU A 155 3.07 3.77 7.83
N ARG A 156 3.60 3.10 8.86
CA ARG A 156 5.01 2.73 8.90
C ARG A 156 5.33 1.69 7.82
N GLU A 157 4.49 0.67 7.71
CA GLU A 157 4.69 -0.36 6.69
C GLU A 157 4.67 0.24 5.29
N ALA A 158 3.70 1.11 4.99
CA ALA A 158 3.61 1.71 3.66
C ALA A 158 4.86 2.54 3.33
N ILE A 159 5.34 3.31 4.29
CA ILE A 159 6.54 4.14 4.09
C ILE A 159 7.77 3.26 3.87
N LEU A 160 7.99 2.28 4.74
CA LEU A 160 9.17 1.43 4.63
C LEU A 160 9.13 0.58 3.35
N LYS A 161 7.95 0.07 2.99
CA LYS A 161 7.79 -0.71 1.77
C LYS A 161 8.05 0.11 0.51
N SER A 162 7.82 1.42 0.56
CA SER A 162 8.07 2.26 -0.61
C SER A 162 9.54 2.23 -1.03
N GLN A 163 10.44 1.92 -0.09
CA GLN A 163 11.87 1.88 -0.35
C GLN A 163 12.47 0.49 -0.13
N GLY A 164 11.64 -0.52 0.05
CA GLY A 164 12.10 -1.88 0.28
C GLY A 164 12.81 -2.06 1.62
N VAL A 165 12.43 -1.29 2.62
CA VAL A 165 13.02 -1.36 3.97
C VAL A 165 12.15 -2.25 4.85
N GLY A 166 12.76 -3.10 5.66
CA GLY A 166 12.05 -4.06 6.47
C GLY A 166 11.48 -3.51 7.77
N ILE A 167 10.65 -4.32 8.41
CA ILE A 167 9.93 -3.93 9.64
C ILE A 167 10.85 -3.68 10.84
N VAL A 168 12.11 -4.09 10.78
CA VAL A 168 13.06 -3.80 11.86
C VAL A 168 13.28 -2.29 12.02
N LYS A 169 12.86 -1.50 11.04
CA LYS A 169 13.01 -0.04 11.05
C LYS A 169 11.73 0.70 11.45
N LEU A 170 10.72 0.00 11.98
CA LEU A 170 9.46 0.65 12.36
C LEU A 170 9.66 1.85 13.30
N SER A 171 10.53 1.71 14.29
CA SER A 171 10.77 2.77 15.27
C SER A 171 11.49 3.99 14.69
N GLU A 172 12.03 3.87 13.48
CA GLU A 172 12.73 4.97 12.82
C GLU A 172 11.78 5.87 12.03
N VAL A 173 10.50 5.51 11.95
CA VAL A 173 9.46 6.35 11.36
C VAL A 173 8.82 7.15 12.49
N LYS A 174 8.96 8.46 12.47
CA LYS A 174 8.43 9.33 13.51
C LYS A 174 7.03 9.81 13.11
N HIS A 175 6.03 9.45 13.91
CA HIS A 175 4.63 9.78 13.67
C HIS A 175 4.16 10.83 14.67
N LEU A 176 3.69 11.97 14.18
CA LEU A 176 3.12 13.05 14.99
C LEU A 176 1.62 13.15 14.65
N PRO A 177 0.76 12.43 15.40
CA PRO A 177 -0.65 12.30 15.01
C PRO A 177 -1.44 13.61 14.99
N LEU A 178 -1.20 14.50 15.94
CA LEU A 178 -1.97 15.73 16.03
C LEU A 178 -1.60 16.71 14.93
N GLU A 179 -0.33 16.75 14.55
CA GLU A 179 0.18 17.63 13.48
C GLU A 179 -0.05 17.02 12.11
N LYS A 180 -0.49 15.77 12.03
CA LYS A 180 -0.62 15.04 10.77
C LYS A 180 0.68 15.08 9.98
N GLN A 181 1.77 14.75 10.67
CA GLN A 181 3.13 14.83 10.13
C GLN A 181 3.88 13.53 10.39
N ILE A 182 4.65 13.10 9.41
CA ILE A 182 5.53 11.93 9.53
C ILE A 182 6.92 12.34 9.06
N PHE A 183 7.94 11.89 9.80
CA PHE A 183 9.34 12.06 9.40
C PHE A 183 10.01 10.70 9.26
N SER A 184 10.69 10.49 8.16
CA SER A 184 11.43 9.25 7.91
C SER A 184 12.62 9.53 7.00
N ALA A 185 13.80 9.07 7.41
CA ALA A 185 14.99 9.12 6.56
C ALA A 185 14.90 8.05 5.45
N HIS A 186 13.91 7.16 5.49
CA HIS A 186 13.80 6.03 4.58
C HIS A 186 12.92 6.31 3.36
N CYS A 187 12.46 7.55 3.16
CA CYS A 187 11.62 7.84 2.00
C CYS A 187 11.74 9.32 1.62
N PRO A 188 11.38 9.66 0.38
CA PRO A 188 11.36 11.06 -0.02
C PRO A 188 10.16 11.80 0.54
N LYS A 189 10.12 13.11 0.33
CA LYS A 189 8.98 13.95 0.69
C LYS A 189 7.73 13.50 -0.07
N GLY A 190 6.59 13.50 0.63
CA GLY A 190 5.36 13.06 0.00
C GLY A 190 4.14 13.19 0.89
N LYS A 191 3.14 12.40 0.56
CA LYS A 191 1.89 12.31 1.31
C LYS A 191 1.60 10.88 1.69
N LEU A 192 0.95 10.71 2.84
CA LEU A 192 0.45 9.40 3.25
C LEU A 192 -1.02 9.54 3.60
N HIS A 193 -1.82 8.57 3.15
CA HIS A 193 -3.25 8.50 3.48
C HIS A 193 -3.53 7.24 4.29
N PHE A 194 -4.46 7.35 5.24
CA PHE A 194 -4.98 6.20 5.98
C PHE A 194 -6.50 6.15 5.81
N VAL A 195 -7.01 4.99 5.40
CA VAL A 195 -8.43 4.75 5.14
C VAL A 195 -8.90 3.60 6.02
N SER A 196 -9.99 3.81 6.77
CA SER A 196 -10.56 2.80 7.65
C SER A 196 -11.97 2.34 7.25
N GLU A 197 -12.48 2.83 6.12
CA GLU A 197 -13.86 2.54 5.67
C GLU A 197 -14.00 1.28 4.84
N LEU A 198 -12.89 0.67 4.42
CA LEU A 198 -12.88 -0.54 3.58
C LEU A 198 -12.96 -1.80 4.46
N PRO A 199 -13.15 -2.99 3.86
CA PRO A 199 -13.11 -4.22 4.64
C PRO A 199 -11.76 -4.49 5.32
N PHE A 200 -10.76 -3.68 5.05
CA PHE A 200 -9.41 -3.75 5.62
C PHE A 200 -8.93 -2.33 5.89
N TYR A 201 -7.93 -2.20 6.74
CA TYR A 201 -7.25 -0.92 6.93
C TYR A 201 -6.26 -0.73 5.79
N LEU A 202 -6.17 0.49 5.28
CA LEU A 202 -5.32 0.80 4.13
C LEU A 202 -4.48 2.04 4.43
N SER A 203 -3.16 1.96 4.23
CA SER A 203 -2.31 3.13 4.13
C SER A 203 -1.58 3.11 2.81
N TYR A 204 -1.45 4.27 2.20
CA TYR A 204 -0.62 4.40 1.00
C TYR A 204 0.17 5.69 1.03
N PHE A 205 1.40 5.59 0.56
CA PHE A 205 2.36 6.69 0.47
C PHE A 205 2.70 6.93 -0.98
N TYR A 206 2.81 8.20 -1.35
CA TYR A 206 3.34 8.57 -2.65
C TYR A 206 4.24 9.79 -2.52
N GLN A 207 5.33 9.77 -3.28
CA GLN A 207 6.25 10.89 -3.37
C GLN A 207 5.55 12.07 -4.01
N GLN A 208 5.75 13.26 -3.45
CA GLN A 208 5.24 14.50 -4.04
C GLN A 208 6.35 15.52 -4.02
N PRO A 209 7.06 15.69 -5.14
CA PRO A 209 8.12 16.69 -5.21
C PRO A 209 7.57 18.09 -4.95
N GLN A 210 8.41 18.94 -4.38
CA GLN A 210 8.00 20.26 -3.88
C GLN A 210 7.31 21.11 -4.95
N ASN A 211 7.74 21.02 -6.19
CA ASN A 211 7.25 21.86 -7.28
C ASN A 211 6.31 21.14 -8.24
N MET A 212 5.71 20.03 -7.78
CA MET A 212 4.80 19.25 -8.62
C MET A 212 3.42 19.20 -7.97
N LEU A 213 2.39 19.60 -8.73
CA LEU A 213 1.00 19.44 -8.30
C LEU A 213 0.50 18.11 -8.82
N LEU A 214 0.10 17.24 -7.89
CA LEU A 214 -0.46 15.94 -8.23
C LEU A 214 -1.97 15.98 -8.04
N SER A 215 -2.68 15.30 -8.94
CA SER A 215 -4.11 15.05 -8.74
C SER A 215 -4.30 14.11 -7.55
N GLU A 216 -5.49 14.15 -6.94
CA GLU A 216 -5.85 13.20 -5.90
C GLU A 216 -5.68 11.77 -6.43
N PRO A 217 -5.03 10.89 -5.67
CA PRO A 217 -4.95 9.48 -6.08
C PRO A 217 -6.34 8.87 -6.27
N LEU A 218 -6.45 8.01 -7.26
CA LEU A 218 -7.72 7.34 -7.57
C LEU A 218 -7.71 5.96 -6.91
N LEU A 219 -8.85 5.59 -6.32
CA LEU A 219 -9.02 4.31 -5.64
C LEU A 219 -10.07 3.49 -6.36
N TYR A 220 -9.74 2.23 -6.65
CA TYR A 220 -10.62 1.33 -7.41
C TYR A 220 -10.79 0.00 -6.71
N HIS A 221 -11.99 -0.53 -6.76
CA HIS A 221 -12.27 -1.92 -6.45
C HIS A 221 -12.45 -2.67 -7.78
N TRP A 222 -11.63 -3.69 -8.01
CA TRP A 222 -11.83 -4.54 -9.19
C TRP A 222 -12.94 -5.54 -8.87
N GLN A 223 -14.05 -5.42 -9.57
CA GLN A 223 -15.15 -6.36 -9.45
C GLN A 223 -16.03 -6.29 -10.70
N ASN A 224 -16.69 -7.40 -10.99
CA ASN A 224 -17.58 -7.50 -12.16
C ASN A 224 -16.84 -7.14 -13.46
N GLY A 225 -15.57 -7.52 -13.56
CA GLY A 225 -14.78 -7.37 -14.77
C GLY A 225 -14.27 -5.96 -15.04
N GLN A 226 -14.25 -5.08 -14.04
CA GLN A 226 -13.80 -3.71 -14.28
C GLN A 226 -13.33 -3.03 -13.01
N PHE A 227 -12.57 -1.95 -13.17
CA PHE A 227 -12.22 -1.05 -12.09
C PHE A 227 -13.42 -0.17 -11.75
N GLN A 228 -13.94 -0.30 -10.54
CA GLN A 228 -15.04 0.52 -10.06
C GLN A 228 -14.49 1.59 -9.11
N PRO A 229 -14.65 2.88 -9.44
CA PRO A 229 -14.14 3.94 -8.57
C PRO A 229 -14.80 3.88 -7.19
N ILE A 230 -13.99 4.08 -6.16
CA ILE A 230 -14.43 4.12 -4.77
C ILE A 230 -13.98 5.47 -4.20
N LYS A 231 -14.87 6.11 -3.46
CA LYS A 231 -14.52 7.32 -2.70
C LYS A 231 -14.56 6.98 -1.23
N CYS A 232 -13.45 7.26 -0.55
CA CYS A 232 -13.32 7.04 0.88
C CYS A 232 -12.71 8.26 1.53
N GLN A 233 -13.16 8.56 2.75
CA GLN A 233 -12.48 9.57 3.55
C GLN A 233 -11.15 9.00 4.01
N SER A 234 -10.15 9.86 4.10
CA SER A 234 -8.84 9.45 4.59
C SER A 234 -8.28 10.49 5.55
N LEU A 235 -7.46 10.00 6.49
CA LEU A 235 -6.56 10.88 7.24
C LEU A 235 -5.35 11.11 6.35
N VAL A 236 -4.97 12.37 6.15
CA VAL A 236 -3.87 12.72 5.25
C VAL A 236 -2.73 13.32 6.05
N TYR A 237 -1.54 12.80 5.83
CA TYR A 237 -0.30 13.21 6.50
C TYR A 237 0.67 13.78 5.49
N ASP A 238 1.38 14.81 5.90
CA ASP A 238 2.57 15.25 5.17
C ASP A 238 3.76 14.40 5.63
N VAL A 239 4.59 13.99 4.67
CA VAL A 239 5.76 13.16 4.94
C VAL A 239 7.00 13.97 4.54
N ASN A 240 7.88 14.24 5.54
CA ASN A 240 9.16 15.00 5.40
C ASN A 240 8.92 16.46 4.90
#